data_c84f9d17b6419305467457a62551aa30
#
_entry.id   c84f9d17b6419305467457a62551aa30
#
_cell.length_a   1.000
_cell.length_b   1.000
_cell.length_c   1.000
_cell.angle_alpha   90.00
_cell.angle_beta   90.00
_cell.angle_gamma   90.00
#
_symmetry.space_group_name_H-M   'P 1'
#
loop_
_entity.id
_entity.type
_entity.pdbx_description
1 polymer ?
#
loop_
_entity_poly.entity_id
_entity_poly.type
_entity_poly.pdbx_seq_one_letter_code
_entity_poly.pdbx_strand_id
1 'polypeptide(L)'
;MTEDSLHTIDDALIALRHLWSTPPQLHDAAMGTVDMSTLWVVDGLRRGPTDAEMTVSDLARHMGVAHSTASRLVARAEEVGTVRRAISATDHRRVAVLLTDKGRELARAGLKFRLSFLHSITEDWTSAERADFAHLLDRFAKKTQQHTAHEPKEGNS
;
A
#
# COMPACT_ATOMS: atom_id res chain seq x y z
N MET A 1 17.08 -27.45 -8.12
CA MET A 1 16.10 -26.34 -8.03
C MET A 1 15.73 -26.01 -9.44
N THR A 2 14.57 -26.40 -9.86
CA THR A 2 14.20 -26.49 -11.26
C THR A 2 13.89 -25.09 -11.81
N GLU A 3 14.48 -24.75 -12.94
CA GLU A 3 14.22 -23.58 -13.79
C GLU A 3 12.71 -23.36 -13.99
N ASP A 4 11.95 -24.43 -14.02
CA ASP A 4 10.50 -24.54 -14.10
C ASP A 4 9.75 -23.78 -12.96
N SER A 5 10.25 -23.84 -11.71
CA SER A 5 9.64 -23.13 -10.59
C SER A 5 9.84 -21.61 -10.68
N LEU A 6 10.96 -21.15 -11.22
CA LEU A 6 11.22 -19.72 -11.40
C LEU A 6 10.36 -19.16 -12.53
N HIS A 7 10.16 -19.90 -13.62
CA HIS A 7 9.25 -19.51 -14.70
C HIS A 7 7.81 -19.41 -14.19
N THR A 8 7.35 -20.38 -13.39
CA THR A 8 6.01 -20.33 -12.78
C THR A 8 5.84 -19.09 -11.89
N ILE A 9 6.88 -18.73 -11.12
CA ILE A 9 6.84 -17.51 -10.27
C ILE A 9 6.79 -16.26 -11.16
N ASP A 10 7.61 -16.18 -12.21
CA ASP A 10 7.64 -15.05 -13.13
C ASP A 10 6.30 -14.83 -13.82
N ASP A 11 5.71 -15.87 -14.38
CA ASP A 11 4.39 -15.85 -15.00
C ASP A 11 3.31 -15.37 -14.01
N ALA A 12 3.36 -15.86 -12.77
CA ALA A 12 2.43 -15.45 -11.71
C ALA A 12 2.59 -13.97 -11.36
N LEU A 13 3.82 -13.45 -11.27
CA LEU A 13 4.07 -12.03 -11.00
C LEU A 13 3.57 -11.14 -12.15
N ILE A 14 3.76 -11.56 -13.40
CA ILE A 14 3.22 -10.86 -14.58
C ILE A 14 1.69 -10.83 -14.54
N ALA A 15 1.05 -11.95 -14.24
CA ALA A 15 -0.42 -12.02 -14.10
C ALA A 15 -0.92 -11.12 -12.96
N LEU A 16 -0.26 -11.12 -11.82
CA LEU A 16 -0.60 -10.26 -10.67
C LEU A 16 -0.44 -8.76 -10.97
N ARG A 17 0.44 -8.38 -11.90
CA ARG A 17 0.57 -6.99 -12.31
C ARG A 17 -0.75 -6.41 -12.82
N HIS A 18 -1.55 -7.19 -13.54
CA HIS A 18 -2.86 -6.78 -14.03
C HIS A 18 -3.85 -6.49 -12.89
N LEU A 19 -3.80 -7.28 -11.81
CA LEU A 19 -4.62 -7.06 -10.62
C LEU A 19 -4.34 -5.70 -9.96
N TRP A 20 -3.07 -5.28 -9.94
CA TRP A 20 -2.67 -3.99 -9.38
C TRP A 20 -2.89 -2.81 -10.32
N SER A 21 -2.87 -3.05 -11.64
CA SER A 21 -3.09 -2.02 -12.65
C SER A 21 -4.56 -1.66 -12.82
N THR A 22 -5.45 -2.60 -12.55
CA THR A 22 -6.91 -2.41 -12.60
C THR A 22 -7.53 -2.92 -11.31
N PRO A 23 -7.26 -2.23 -10.18
CA PRO A 23 -7.77 -2.69 -8.90
C PRO A 23 -9.30 -2.67 -8.89
N PRO A 24 -9.95 -3.66 -8.26
CA PRO A 24 -11.39 -3.67 -8.11
C PRO A 24 -11.83 -2.40 -7.39
N GLN A 25 -12.87 -1.75 -7.92
CA GLN A 25 -13.42 -0.54 -7.31
C GLN A 25 -14.03 -0.89 -5.95
N LEU A 26 -13.58 -0.20 -4.91
CA LEU A 26 -14.20 -0.28 -3.60
C LEU A 26 -15.51 0.52 -3.65
N HIS A 27 -16.64 -0.19 -3.63
CA HIS A 27 -17.96 0.41 -3.39
C HIS A 27 -18.28 0.22 -1.92
N ASP A 28 -18.27 1.29 -1.15
CA ASP A 28 -18.70 1.28 0.24
C ASP A 28 -20.09 1.94 0.32
N ALA A 29 -21.00 1.34 1.07
CA ALA A 29 -22.37 1.83 1.19
C ALA A 29 -22.45 3.24 1.83
N ALA A 30 -21.50 3.59 2.67
CA ALA A 30 -21.43 4.89 3.35
C ALA A 30 -20.60 5.93 2.60
N MET A 31 -19.59 5.49 1.81
CA MET A 31 -18.61 6.36 1.15
C MET A 31 -18.73 6.41 -0.38
N GLY A 32 -19.63 5.61 -0.97
CA GLY A 32 -19.78 5.52 -2.43
C GLY A 32 -18.56 4.89 -3.12
N THR A 33 -18.30 5.30 -4.36
CA THR A 33 -17.12 4.84 -5.11
C THR A 33 -15.88 5.53 -4.56
N VAL A 34 -14.99 4.78 -3.94
CA VAL A 34 -13.74 5.30 -3.40
C VAL A 34 -12.66 5.29 -4.47
N ASP A 35 -12.03 6.43 -4.66
CA ASP A 35 -10.84 6.56 -5.51
C ASP A 35 -9.66 5.81 -4.89
N MET A 36 -9.10 4.87 -5.64
CA MET A 36 -7.97 4.05 -5.21
C MET A 36 -6.75 4.87 -4.80
N SER A 37 -6.56 6.05 -5.41
CA SER A 37 -5.44 6.93 -5.04
C SER A 37 -5.56 7.44 -3.61
N THR A 38 -6.77 7.77 -3.18
CA THR A 38 -7.08 8.15 -1.78
C THR A 38 -6.86 6.97 -0.83
N LEU A 39 -7.28 5.76 -1.23
CA LEU A 39 -7.08 4.55 -0.42
C LEU A 39 -5.59 4.24 -0.22
N TRP A 40 -4.75 4.44 -1.25
CA TRP A 40 -3.30 4.26 -1.13
C TRP A 40 -2.65 5.18 -0.09
N VAL A 41 -3.03 6.46 -0.09
CA VAL A 41 -2.54 7.42 0.91
C VAL A 41 -2.95 7.01 2.32
N VAL A 42 -4.24 6.71 2.50
CA VAL A 42 -4.80 6.32 3.79
C VAL A 42 -4.17 5.02 4.31
N ASP A 43 -3.98 4.03 3.43
CA ASP A 43 -3.36 2.74 3.78
C ASP A 43 -1.85 2.90 4.06
N GLY A 44 -1.17 3.76 3.31
CA GLY A 44 0.23 4.10 3.55
C GLY A 44 0.44 4.73 4.93
N LEU A 45 -0.41 5.68 5.31
CA LEU A 45 -0.39 6.29 6.65
C LEU A 45 -0.71 5.27 7.76
N ARG A 46 -1.68 4.38 7.52
CA ARG A 46 -2.05 3.35 8.50
C ARG A 46 -0.94 2.32 8.74
N ARG A 47 -0.16 1.99 7.69
CA ARG A 47 0.95 1.03 7.76
C ARG A 47 2.27 1.66 8.16
N GLY A 48 2.32 2.97 8.22
CA GLY A 48 3.48 3.71 8.70
C GLY A 48 3.84 3.35 10.14
N PRO A 49 4.97 3.83 10.65
CA PRO A 49 5.39 3.60 12.03
C PRO A 49 4.30 4.06 13.02
N THR A 50 3.98 3.20 13.98
CA THR A 50 2.84 3.39 14.92
C THR A 50 2.94 4.67 15.73
N ASP A 51 4.17 5.15 15.99
CA ASP A 51 4.45 6.27 16.87
C ASP A 51 5.12 7.47 16.16
N ALA A 52 5.22 7.43 14.82
CA ALA A 52 5.87 8.48 14.07
C ALA A 52 4.90 9.18 13.11
N GLU A 53 4.85 10.50 13.22
CA GLU A 53 4.16 11.33 12.25
C GLU A 53 4.89 11.29 10.90
N MET A 54 4.15 11.05 9.82
CA MET A 54 4.70 10.99 8.46
C MET A 54 4.52 12.32 7.75
N THR A 55 5.60 12.81 7.12
CA THR A 55 5.54 13.89 6.15
C THR A 55 5.17 13.33 4.76
N VAL A 56 4.89 14.22 3.78
CA VAL A 56 4.71 13.81 2.38
C VAL A 56 5.95 13.06 1.85
N SER A 57 7.15 13.46 2.25
CA SER A 57 8.41 12.79 1.86
C SER A 57 8.53 11.40 2.46
N ASP A 58 8.14 11.23 3.72
CA ASP A 58 8.14 9.91 4.37
C ASP A 58 7.12 8.98 3.71
N LEU A 59 5.93 9.51 3.41
CA LEU A 59 4.87 8.77 2.71
C LEU A 59 5.31 8.38 1.29
N ALA A 60 5.95 9.29 0.54
CA ALA A 60 6.50 9.00 -0.78
C ALA A 60 7.47 7.82 -0.75
N ARG A 61 8.39 7.82 0.21
CA ARG A 61 9.36 6.74 0.42
C ARG A 61 8.66 5.43 0.81
N HIS A 62 7.70 5.51 1.71
CA HIS A 62 6.93 4.34 2.15
C HIS A 62 6.11 3.71 1.02
N MET A 63 5.52 4.52 0.15
CA MET A 63 4.74 4.09 -1.01
C MET A 63 5.60 3.71 -2.22
N GLY A 64 6.90 3.99 -2.21
CA GLY A 64 7.78 3.76 -3.36
C GLY A 64 7.49 4.63 -4.58
N VAL A 65 6.99 5.86 -4.38
CA VAL A 65 6.64 6.80 -5.45
C VAL A 65 7.47 8.09 -5.37
N ALA A 66 7.52 8.84 -6.47
CA ALA A 66 8.16 10.16 -6.47
C ALA A 66 7.43 11.13 -5.51
N HIS A 67 8.18 12.06 -4.91
CA HIS A 67 7.62 13.07 -3.99
C HIS A 67 6.48 13.89 -4.62
N SER A 68 6.63 14.27 -5.88
CA SER A 68 5.59 15.00 -6.63
C SER A 68 4.30 14.20 -6.78
N THR A 69 4.41 12.88 -6.97
CA THR A 69 3.26 11.98 -7.02
C THR A 69 2.59 11.88 -5.65
N ALA A 70 3.35 11.62 -4.58
CA ALA A 70 2.82 11.58 -3.22
C ALA A 70 2.14 12.90 -2.84
N SER A 71 2.73 14.05 -3.20
CA SER A 71 2.15 15.38 -2.93
C SER A 71 0.79 15.56 -3.57
N ARG A 72 0.61 15.13 -4.84
CA ARG A 72 -0.68 15.18 -5.54
C ARG A 72 -1.71 14.23 -4.92
N LEU A 73 -1.29 13.03 -4.55
CA LEU A 73 -2.17 12.05 -3.91
C LEU A 73 -2.65 12.54 -2.54
N VAL A 74 -1.76 13.14 -1.75
CA VAL A 74 -2.09 13.72 -0.43
C VAL A 74 -3.04 14.91 -0.60
N ALA A 75 -2.81 15.81 -1.57
CA ALA A 75 -3.71 16.93 -1.82
C ALA A 75 -5.12 16.45 -2.16
N ARG A 76 -5.25 15.43 -3.02
CA ARG A 76 -6.56 14.82 -3.35
C ARG A 76 -7.22 14.16 -2.13
N ALA A 77 -6.44 13.44 -1.30
CA ALA A 77 -6.96 12.85 -0.07
C ALA A 77 -7.42 13.90 0.96
N GLU A 78 -6.77 15.06 0.96
CA GLU A 78 -7.14 16.21 1.78
C GLU A 78 -8.43 16.89 1.28
N GLU A 79 -8.59 17.06 -0.04
CA GLU A 79 -9.81 17.59 -0.68
C GLU A 79 -11.05 16.75 -0.32
N VAL A 80 -10.92 15.43 -0.31
CA VAL A 80 -12.03 14.54 0.09
C VAL A 80 -12.14 14.35 1.59
N GLY A 81 -11.27 15.00 2.38
CA GLY A 81 -11.32 15.05 3.83
C GLY A 81 -10.89 13.78 4.56
N THR A 82 -10.12 12.90 3.92
CA THR A 82 -9.62 11.65 4.54
C THR A 82 -8.30 11.85 5.28
N VAL A 83 -7.55 12.89 4.89
CA VAL A 83 -6.33 13.31 5.60
C VAL A 83 -6.38 14.81 5.87
N ARG A 84 -5.51 15.27 6.74
CA ARG A 84 -5.23 16.69 6.99
C ARG A 84 -3.74 16.89 7.20
N ARG A 85 -3.26 18.08 6.89
CA ARG A 85 -1.90 18.51 7.25
C ARG A 85 -1.94 19.24 8.59
N ALA A 86 -0.92 18.99 9.43
CA ALA A 86 -0.73 19.69 10.69
C ALA A 86 0.76 19.89 10.96
N ILE A 87 1.10 20.91 11.74
CA ILE A 87 2.45 21.03 12.28
C ILE A 87 2.70 19.80 13.16
N SER A 88 3.87 19.14 12.97
CA SER A 88 4.25 17.98 13.76
C SER A 88 4.31 18.33 15.25
N ALA A 89 3.78 17.47 16.09
CA ALA A 89 3.84 17.65 17.54
C ALA A 89 5.26 17.41 18.10
N THR A 90 6.08 16.63 17.38
CA THR A 90 7.44 16.28 17.79
C THR A 90 8.51 17.20 17.18
N ASP A 91 8.23 17.81 16.03
CA ASP A 91 9.14 18.75 15.36
C ASP A 91 8.35 19.82 14.61
N HIS A 92 8.22 20.99 15.19
CA HIS A 92 7.45 22.12 14.64
C HIS A 92 7.94 22.65 13.28
N ARG A 93 9.09 22.19 12.79
CA ARG A 93 9.61 22.51 11.45
C ARG A 93 9.04 21.59 10.38
N ARG A 94 8.34 20.52 10.77
CA ARG A 94 7.79 19.51 9.87
C ARG A 94 6.29 19.63 9.78
N VAL A 95 5.75 19.39 8.59
CA VAL A 95 4.32 19.26 8.35
C VAL A 95 3.99 17.79 8.22
N ALA A 96 3.22 17.28 9.17
CA ALA A 96 2.74 15.91 9.20
C ALA A 96 1.45 15.77 8.38
N VAL A 97 1.25 14.61 7.79
CA VAL A 97 0.01 14.16 7.17
C VAL A 97 -0.67 13.19 8.14
N LEU A 98 -1.86 13.52 8.56
CA LEU A 98 -2.60 12.78 9.58
C LEU A 98 -3.93 12.27 9.03
N LEU A 99 -4.34 11.06 9.42
CA LEU A 99 -5.67 10.55 9.13
C LEU A 99 -6.74 11.33 9.91
N THR A 100 -7.82 11.69 9.23
CA THR A 100 -9.07 12.14 9.87
C THR A 100 -9.89 10.92 10.34
N ASP A 101 -11.02 11.13 11.02
CA ASP A 101 -11.94 10.03 11.35
C ASP A 101 -12.46 9.35 10.09
N LYS A 102 -12.84 10.13 9.07
CA LYS A 102 -13.21 9.62 7.75
C LYS A 102 -12.09 8.78 7.12
N GLY A 103 -10.83 9.22 7.23
CA GLY A 103 -9.68 8.47 6.75
C GLY A 103 -9.48 7.15 7.49
N ARG A 104 -9.69 7.14 8.81
CA ARG A 104 -9.63 5.91 9.62
C ARG A 104 -10.73 4.90 9.25
N GLU A 105 -11.93 5.39 9.00
CA GLU A 105 -13.04 4.56 8.52
C GLU A 105 -12.75 3.98 7.15
N LEU A 106 -12.26 4.81 6.21
CA LEU A 106 -11.83 4.35 4.89
C LEU A 106 -10.73 3.28 4.97
N ALA A 107 -9.76 3.46 5.86
CA ALA A 107 -8.70 2.47 6.07
C ALA A 107 -9.25 1.10 6.52
N ARG A 108 -10.23 1.12 7.45
CA ARG A 108 -10.88 -0.11 7.92
C ARG A 108 -11.70 -0.78 6.81
N ALA A 109 -12.48 0.00 6.05
CA ALA A 109 -13.29 -0.50 4.94
C ALA A 109 -12.39 -1.11 3.84
N GLY A 110 -11.31 -0.42 3.48
CA GLY A 110 -10.33 -0.92 2.50
C GLY A 110 -9.64 -2.20 2.94
N LEU A 111 -9.27 -2.31 4.23
CA LEU A 111 -8.72 -3.55 4.78
C LEU A 111 -9.74 -4.70 4.72
N LYS A 112 -10.97 -4.44 5.18
CA LYS A 112 -12.05 -5.44 5.14
C LYS A 112 -12.30 -5.94 3.72
N PHE A 113 -12.36 -5.03 2.75
CA PHE A 113 -12.53 -5.39 1.34
C PHE A 113 -11.40 -6.29 0.83
N ARG A 114 -10.13 -5.94 1.08
CA ARG A 114 -8.99 -6.76 0.67
C ARG A 114 -8.98 -8.14 1.33
N LEU A 115 -9.31 -8.21 2.62
CA LEU A 115 -9.39 -9.50 3.32
C LEU A 115 -10.52 -10.38 2.77
N SER A 116 -11.70 -9.79 2.46
CA SER A 116 -12.80 -10.52 1.83
C SER A 116 -12.41 -11.02 0.44
N PHE A 117 -11.74 -10.18 -0.35
CA PHE A 117 -11.24 -10.57 -1.67
C PHE A 117 -10.20 -11.71 -1.56
N LEU A 118 -9.22 -11.59 -0.67
CA LEU A 118 -8.23 -12.65 -0.45
C LEU A 118 -8.88 -13.96 0.02
N HIS A 119 -9.89 -13.85 0.87
CA HIS A 119 -10.65 -15.03 1.32
C HIS A 119 -11.37 -15.71 0.15
N SER A 120 -12.05 -14.94 -0.72
CA SER A 120 -12.78 -15.52 -1.86
C SER A 120 -11.89 -16.21 -2.88
N ILE A 121 -10.70 -15.67 -3.15
CA ILE A 121 -9.75 -16.27 -4.11
C ILE A 121 -8.95 -17.45 -3.55
N THR A 122 -9.03 -17.69 -2.24
CA THR A 122 -8.41 -18.83 -1.57
C THR A 122 -9.43 -19.70 -0.83
N GLU A 123 -10.68 -19.67 -1.27
CA GLU A 123 -11.79 -20.35 -0.61
C GLU A 123 -11.59 -21.88 -0.57
N ASP A 124 -11.06 -22.41 -1.66
CA ASP A 124 -10.75 -23.83 -1.86
C ASP A 124 -9.43 -24.28 -1.19
N TRP A 125 -8.66 -23.35 -0.65
CA TRP A 125 -7.38 -23.68 0.00
C TRP A 125 -7.59 -24.15 1.44
N THR A 126 -6.77 -25.10 1.86
CA THR A 126 -6.68 -25.48 3.27
C THR A 126 -6.06 -24.37 4.11
N SER A 127 -6.25 -24.44 5.42
CA SER A 127 -5.61 -23.50 6.34
C SER A 127 -4.07 -23.58 6.31
N ALA A 128 -3.52 -24.78 6.06
CA ALA A 128 -2.08 -24.98 5.93
C ALA A 128 -1.54 -24.31 4.68
N GLU A 129 -2.16 -24.51 3.52
CA GLU A 129 -1.75 -23.88 2.25
C GLU A 129 -1.80 -22.35 2.33
N ARG A 130 -2.85 -21.78 2.95
CA ARG A 130 -2.93 -20.34 3.18
C ARG A 130 -1.80 -19.82 4.08
N ALA A 131 -1.45 -20.56 5.14
CA ALA A 131 -0.37 -20.19 6.05
C ALA A 131 0.99 -20.27 5.38
N ASP A 132 1.25 -21.30 4.61
CA ASP A 132 2.51 -21.50 3.87
C ASP A 132 2.67 -20.42 2.81
N PHE A 133 1.61 -20.11 2.05
CA PHE A 133 1.62 -19.05 1.07
C PHE A 133 1.87 -17.68 1.71
N ALA A 134 1.20 -17.36 2.81
CA ALA A 134 1.40 -16.11 3.52
C ALA A 134 2.84 -15.95 4.01
N HIS A 135 3.43 -17.02 4.57
CA HIS A 135 4.83 -17.03 5.02
C HIS A 135 5.81 -16.83 3.86
N LEU A 136 5.62 -17.56 2.76
CA LEU A 136 6.50 -17.49 1.60
C LEU A 136 6.39 -16.12 0.90
N LEU A 137 5.18 -15.57 0.77
CA LEU A 137 4.93 -14.27 0.15
C LEU A 137 5.52 -13.13 1.01
N ASP A 138 5.38 -13.16 2.33
CA ASP A 138 5.99 -12.18 3.23
C ASP A 138 7.52 -12.20 3.11
N ARG A 139 8.12 -13.40 3.12
CA ARG A 139 9.56 -13.57 2.93
C ARG A 139 10.03 -13.05 1.57
N PHE A 140 9.29 -13.33 0.51
CA PHE A 140 9.58 -12.83 -0.84
C PHE A 140 9.51 -11.31 -0.88
N ALA A 141 8.44 -10.71 -0.37
CA ALA A 141 8.25 -9.26 -0.34
C ALA A 141 9.37 -8.53 0.44
N LYS A 142 9.79 -9.07 1.59
CA LYS A 142 10.93 -8.53 2.36
C LYS A 142 12.24 -8.58 1.59
N LYS A 143 12.48 -9.66 0.85
CA LYS A 143 13.70 -9.81 0.04
C LYS A 143 13.73 -8.86 -1.16
N THR A 144 12.61 -8.66 -1.85
CA THR A 144 12.54 -7.69 -2.96
C THR A 144 12.81 -6.27 -2.46
N GLN A 145 12.25 -5.87 -1.32
CA GLN A 145 12.52 -4.55 -0.72
C GLN A 145 14.00 -4.34 -0.37
N GLN A 146 14.66 -5.37 0.16
CA GLN A 146 16.10 -5.30 0.47
C GLN A 146 16.95 -5.21 -0.80
N HIS A 147 16.57 -5.93 -1.85
CA HIS A 147 17.30 -5.94 -3.11
C HIS A 147 17.21 -4.59 -3.82
N THR A 148 16.02 -4.02 -3.94
CA THR A 148 15.81 -2.70 -4.56
C THR A 148 16.41 -1.54 -3.75
N ALA A 149 16.59 -1.70 -2.44
CA ALA A 149 17.25 -0.71 -1.60
C ALA A 149 18.80 -0.73 -1.76
N HIS A 150 19.36 -1.82 -2.29
CA HIS A 150 20.81 -2.01 -2.46
C HIS A 150 21.32 -1.71 -3.88
N GLU A 151 20.43 -1.56 -4.86
CA GLU A 151 20.85 -1.13 -6.19
C GLU A 151 21.24 0.36 -6.13
N PRO A 152 22.53 0.71 -6.34
CA PRO A 152 22.92 2.11 -6.49
C PRO A 152 22.16 2.65 -7.71
N LYS A 153 21.55 3.83 -7.56
CA LYS A 153 21.02 4.59 -8.70
C LYS A 153 22.21 4.91 -9.62
N GLU A 154 22.54 3.97 -10.49
CA GLU A 154 23.47 4.24 -11.58
C GLU A 154 22.84 5.31 -12.47
N GLY A 155 23.60 6.39 -12.61
CA GLY A 155 23.21 7.66 -13.11
C GLY A 155 22.62 7.62 -14.50
N ASN A 156 21.59 8.40 -14.66
CA ASN A 156 21.24 8.97 -15.95
C ASN A 156 22.13 10.20 -16.17
N SER A 157 23.22 10.01 -16.91
CA SER A 157 24.01 11.11 -17.52
C SER A 157 23.41 11.46 -18.86
#